data_e9d6c066fed1c98a6a0eb89801a055f6
#
_entry.id   e9d6c066fed1c98a6a0eb89801a055f6
#
_cell.length_a   1.000
_cell.length_b   1.000
_cell.length_c   1.000
_cell.angle_alpha   90.00
_cell.angle_beta   90.00
_cell.angle_gamma   90.00
#
_symmetry.space_group_name_H-M   'P 1'
#
loop_
_entity.id
_entity.type
_entity.pdbx_description
1 polymer ?
#
loop_
_entity_poly.entity_id
_entity_poly.type
_entity_poly.pdbx_seq_one_letter_code
_entity_poly.pdbx_strand_id
1 'polypeptide(L)'
;RELVVGDPADLATDVGPVIDTDAYDTIQRHIQRLKSESKVLVALEEHASLAIKNIANLIAPHAFEVPSIAAVKAEIFGPVLQVVRWDGNPEDVIAQINALGYGLTLGIQTRIDSRAQALAAAAHVGNIYINRNMIGAVVGVQPFGGEGLSGTGPKAGGPHYLYRFCAEQTVTVNTTAAGGNAALLASMH
;
A
#
# COMPACT_ATOMS: atom_id res chain seq x y z
N ARG A 1 2.53 -3.48 23.37
CA ARG A 1 2.02 -2.99 24.68
C ARG A 1 2.66 -1.66 25.09
N GLU A 2 3.67 -1.19 24.38
CA GLU A 2 4.42 0.05 24.68
C GLU A 2 3.88 1.27 23.93
N LEU A 3 3.00 1.07 22.93
CA LEU A 3 2.43 2.16 22.14
C LEU A 3 1.55 3.08 23.00
N VAL A 4 1.82 4.37 22.90
CA VAL A 4 1.03 5.43 23.53
C VAL A 4 -0.05 5.88 22.55
N VAL A 5 -1.30 5.74 22.96
CA VAL A 5 -2.48 6.17 22.19
C VAL A 5 -2.97 7.48 22.79
N GLY A 6 -3.10 8.54 22.00
CA GLY A 6 -3.43 9.84 22.57
C GLY A 6 -3.58 11.00 21.58
N ASP A 7 -3.39 12.21 22.09
CA ASP A 7 -3.44 13.43 21.30
C ASP A 7 -2.21 13.49 20.35
N PRO A 8 -2.41 13.65 19.03
CA PRO A 8 -1.31 13.77 18.08
C PRO A 8 -0.47 15.05 18.25
N ALA A 9 -0.95 16.03 19.01
CA ALA A 9 -0.15 17.20 19.38
C ALA A 9 0.91 16.90 20.45
N ASP A 10 0.78 15.77 21.16
CA ASP A 10 1.79 15.30 22.11
C ASP A 10 2.83 14.44 21.37
N LEU A 11 4.10 14.84 21.47
CA LEU A 11 5.24 14.12 20.85
C LEU A 11 5.43 12.69 21.38
N ALA A 12 4.87 12.36 22.53
CA ALA A 12 4.90 11.01 23.11
C ALA A 12 3.84 10.08 22.50
N THR A 13 2.90 10.60 21.71
CA THR A 13 1.82 9.81 21.10
C THR A 13 2.31 9.04 19.88
N ASP A 14 2.14 7.73 19.89
CA ASP A 14 2.43 6.84 18.76
C ASP A 14 1.21 6.65 17.84
N VAL A 15 0.01 6.69 18.40
CA VAL A 15 -1.26 6.43 17.68
C VAL A 15 -2.27 7.50 18.01
N GLY A 16 -2.64 8.30 17.03
CA GLY A 16 -3.68 9.31 17.09
C GLY A 16 -5.05 8.82 16.61
N PRO A 17 -6.05 9.73 16.49
CA PRO A 17 -7.39 9.39 16.01
C PRO A 17 -7.40 9.04 14.52
N VAL A 18 -8.42 8.27 14.11
CA VAL A 18 -8.73 8.06 12.70
C VAL A 18 -9.41 9.30 12.12
N ILE A 19 -9.46 9.39 10.78
CA ILE A 19 -9.74 10.64 10.07
C ILE A 19 -11.12 11.26 10.40
N ASP A 20 -12.14 10.42 10.55
CA ASP A 20 -13.52 10.88 10.81
C ASP A 20 -14.35 9.80 11.54
N THR A 21 -15.60 10.13 11.82
CA THR A 21 -16.55 9.26 12.52
C THR A 21 -16.97 8.06 11.66
N ASP A 22 -17.07 8.20 10.35
CA ASP A 22 -17.45 7.11 9.44
C ASP A 22 -16.35 6.05 9.40
N ALA A 23 -15.09 6.47 9.37
CA ALA A 23 -13.93 5.59 9.50
C ALA A 23 -13.92 4.89 10.86
N TYR A 24 -14.16 5.64 11.95
CA TYR A 24 -14.25 5.10 13.29
C TYR A 24 -15.31 3.99 13.38
N ASP A 25 -16.54 4.27 12.95
CA ASP A 25 -17.65 3.32 13.01
C ASP A 25 -17.39 2.06 12.15
N THR A 26 -16.76 2.26 10.99
CA THR A 26 -16.38 1.15 10.09
C THR A 26 -15.34 0.24 10.73
N ILE A 27 -14.30 0.82 11.32
CA ILE A 27 -13.25 0.07 12.00
C ILE A 27 -13.80 -0.63 13.25
N GLN A 28 -14.65 0.03 14.04
CA GLN A 28 -15.28 -0.57 15.21
C GLN A 28 -16.14 -1.78 14.84
N ARG A 29 -16.96 -1.69 13.79
CA ARG A 29 -17.74 -2.84 13.28
C ARG A 29 -16.83 -3.99 12.86
N HIS A 30 -15.70 -3.68 12.22
CA HIS A 30 -14.70 -4.67 11.83
C HIS A 30 -14.05 -5.34 13.04
N ILE A 31 -13.64 -4.56 14.05
CA ILE A 31 -13.08 -5.09 15.31
C ILE A 31 -14.08 -6.02 16.01
N GLN A 32 -15.35 -5.62 16.11
CA GLN A 32 -16.39 -6.47 16.73
C GLN A 32 -16.58 -7.79 15.95
N ARG A 33 -16.58 -7.75 14.64
CA ARG A 33 -16.63 -8.95 13.81
C ARG A 33 -15.41 -9.85 14.07
N LEU A 34 -14.19 -9.30 14.05
CA LEU A 34 -12.97 -10.07 14.29
C LEU A 34 -12.92 -10.65 15.71
N LYS A 35 -13.44 -9.95 16.72
CA LYS A 35 -13.55 -10.48 18.09
C LYS A 35 -14.42 -11.73 18.16
N SER A 36 -15.44 -11.85 17.31
CA SER A 36 -16.32 -13.03 17.27
C SER A 36 -15.84 -14.15 16.35
N GLU A 37 -15.09 -13.82 15.28
CA GLU A 37 -14.70 -14.77 14.22
C GLU A 37 -13.23 -15.23 14.31
N SER A 38 -12.40 -14.56 15.13
CA SER A 38 -10.95 -14.72 15.11
C SER A 38 -10.36 -14.72 16.52
N LYS A 39 -9.12 -15.19 16.63
CA LYS A 39 -8.41 -15.18 17.91
C LYS A 39 -7.80 -13.80 18.17
N VAL A 40 -8.18 -13.18 19.27
CA VAL A 40 -7.58 -11.92 19.74
C VAL A 40 -6.14 -12.19 20.21
N LEU A 41 -5.16 -11.52 19.60
CA LEU A 41 -3.76 -11.56 20.01
C LEU A 41 -3.41 -10.37 20.90
N VAL A 42 -3.90 -9.18 20.54
CA VAL A 42 -3.71 -7.93 21.28
C VAL A 42 -4.99 -7.10 21.20
N ALA A 43 -5.40 -6.56 22.34
CA ALA A 43 -6.40 -5.50 22.45
C ALA A 43 -5.91 -4.52 23.51
N LEU A 44 -5.67 -3.26 23.12
CA LEU A 44 -5.15 -2.24 24.03
C LEU A 44 -6.22 -1.42 24.72
N GLU A 45 -7.49 -1.74 24.54
CA GLU A 45 -8.64 -1.02 25.13
C GLU A 45 -8.54 -0.85 26.66
N GLU A 46 -7.99 -1.84 27.34
CA GLU A 46 -7.89 -1.86 28.83
C GLU A 46 -6.80 -0.92 29.37
N HIS A 47 -5.89 -0.46 28.51
CA HIS A 47 -4.77 0.42 28.89
C HIS A 47 -5.00 1.88 28.46
N ALA A 48 -6.14 2.17 27.86
CA ALA A 48 -6.50 3.53 27.48
C ALA A 48 -6.68 4.39 28.73
N SER A 49 -5.73 5.28 28.99
CA SER A 49 -5.80 6.23 30.10
C SER A 49 -7.08 7.11 29.99
N LEU A 50 -7.52 7.69 31.09
CA LEU A 50 -8.66 8.62 31.12
C LEU A 50 -8.52 9.80 30.13
N ALA A 51 -7.30 10.14 29.73
CA ALA A 51 -7.00 11.16 28.71
C ALA A 51 -7.55 10.79 27.32
N ILE A 52 -7.68 9.50 27.00
CA ILE A 52 -8.19 9.01 25.72
C ILE A 52 -9.71 9.25 25.57
N LYS A 53 -10.45 9.31 26.66
CA LYS A 53 -11.91 9.44 26.64
C LYS A 53 -12.41 10.77 26.06
N ASN A 54 -11.56 11.77 25.97
CA ASN A 54 -11.92 13.11 25.47
C ASN A 54 -11.51 13.38 24.02
N ILE A 55 -10.86 12.40 23.35
CA ILE A 55 -10.43 12.53 21.96
C ILE A 55 -11.40 11.74 21.08
N ALA A 56 -12.10 12.43 20.20
CA ALA A 56 -13.02 11.81 19.26
C ALA A 56 -12.24 10.91 18.26
N ASN A 57 -12.89 9.85 17.77
CA ASN A 57 -12.40 8.96 16.73
C ASN A 57 -11.09 8.21 17.08
N LEU A 58 -10.78 8.06 18.35
CA LEU A 58 -9.59 7.35 18.79
C LEU A 58 -9.87 5.84 18.86
N ILE A 59 -9.03 5.06 18.20
CA ILE A 59 -9.08 3.59 18.20
C ILE A 59 -7.73 3.07 18.67
N ALA A 60 -7.73 2.30 19.75
CA ALA A 60 -6.53 1.63 20.22
C ALA A 60 -6.13 0.48 19.27
N PRO A 61 -4.83 0.18 19.10
CA PRO A 61 -4.36 -0.92 18.27
C PRO A 61 -4.88 -2.29 18.70
N HIS A 62 -5.32 -3.06 17.71
CA HIS A 62 -5.75 -4.44 17.85
C HIS A 62 -4.94 -5.36 16.95
N ALA A 63 -4.73 -6.60 17.38
CA ALA A 63 -4.18 -7.65 16.54
C ALA A 63 -5.01 -8.94 16.67
N PHE A 64 -5.32 -9.55 15.52
CA PHE A 64 -6.13 -10.76 15.43
C PHE A 64 -5.40 -11.82 14.60
N GLU A 65 -5.45 -13.07 15.04
CA GLU A 65 -5.06 -14.21 14.22
C GLU A 65 -6.29 -14.69 13.45
N VAL A 66 -6.25 -14.54 12.14
CA VAL A 66 -7.33 -14.94 11.22
C VAL A 66 -6.98 -16.25 10.52
N PRO A 67 -7.98 -17.06 10.10
CA PRO A 67 -7.73 -18.42 9.64
C PRO A 67 -7.03 -18.51 8.28
N SER A 68 -7.14 -17.51 7.44
CA SER A 68 -6.53 -17.51 6.09
C SER A 68 -6.45 -16.11 5.51
N ILE A 69 -5.68 -15.93 4.44
CA ILE A 69 -5.62 -14.69 3.63
C ILE A 69 -7.00 -14.38 3.04
N ALA A 70 -7.75 -15.38 2.60
CA ALA A 70 -9.10 -15.22 2.05
C ALA A 70 -10.14 -14.71 3.08
N ALA A 71 -9.86 -14.82 4.37
CA ALA A 71 -10.69 -14.23 5.42
C ALA A 71 -10.56 -12.69 5.50
N VAL A 72 -9.50 -12.13 4.91
CA VAL A 72 -9.30 -10.68 4.78
C VAL A 72 -10.11 -10.18 3.59
N LYS A 73 -11.35 -9.77 3.84
CA LYS A 73 -12.35 -9.45 2.79
C LYS A 73 -12.19 -8.04 2.21
N ALA A 74 -11.64 -7.11 3.00
CA ALA A 74 -11.50 -5.72 2.61
C ALA A 74 -10.35 -5.07 3.37
N GLU A 75 -9.78 -4.02 2.79
CA GLU A 75 -8.84 -3.15 3.47
C GLU A 75 -9.56 -2.39 4.60
N ILE A 76 -8.94 -2.39 5.79
CA ILE A 76 -9.41 -1.60 6.93
C ILE A 76 -8.34 -0.56 7.24
N PHE A 77 -8.68 0.68 6.93
CA PHE A 77 -7.76 1.82 7.08
C PHE A 77 -7.70 2.29 8.52
N GLY A 78 -7.00 1.53 9.38
CA GLY A 78 -6.92 1.80 10.81
C GLY A 78 -5.95 0.88 11.56
N PRO A 79 -5.81 1.04 12.88
CA PRO A 79 -4.83 0.35 13.69
C PRO A 79 -5.22 -1.11 14.01
N VAL A 80 -5.52 -1.89 12.98
CA VAL A 80 -5.94 -3.30 13.10
C VAL A 80 -4.99 -4.19 12.30
N LEU A 81 -4.23 -5.02 13.00
CA LEU A 81 -3.33 -6.01 12.41
C LEU A 81 -4.04 -7.37 12.30
N GLN A 82 -4.03 -7.94 11.11
CA GLN A 82 -4.48 -9.31 10.88
C GLN A 82 -3.27 -10.21 10.63
N VAL A 83 -3.15 -11.27 11.40
CA VAL A 83 -2.05 -12.25 11.34
C VAL A 83 -2.58 -13.56 10.80
N VAL A 84 -1.98 -14.05 9.72
CA VAL A 84 -2.25 -15.37 9.16
C VAL A 84 -1.02 -16.25 9.39
N ARG A 85 -1.22 -17.41 10.06
CA ARG A 85 -0.18 -18.44 10.12
C ARG A 85 -0.29 -19.32 8.89
N TRP A 86 0.84 -19.67 8.34
CA TRP A 86 0.90 -20.55 7.18
C TRP A 86 2.02 -21.59 7.37
N ASP A 87 1.89 -22.71 6.69
CA ASP A 87 2.88 -23.75 6.55
C ASP A 87 3.00 -24.14 5.06
N GLY A 88 4.06 -24.86 4.68
CA GLY A 88 4.28 -25.27 3.30
C GLY A 88 5.10 -24.27 2.47
N ASN A 89 4.73 -24.12 1.20
CA ASN A 89 5.51 -23.35 0.25
C ASN A 89 5.17 -21.84 0.31
N PRO A 90 6.16 -20.95 0.51
CA PRO A 90 5.91 -19.51 0.53
C PRO A 90 5.40 -18.92 -0.79
N GLU A 91 5.69 -19.56 -1.94
CA GLU A 91 5.17 -19.16 -3.25
C GLU A 91 3.65 -19.29 -3.31
N ASP A 92 3.05 -20.26 -2.63
CA ASP A 92 1.60 -20.41 -2.52
C ASP A 92 0.97 -19.26 -1.73
N VAL A 93 1.70 -18.71 -0.75
CA VAL A 93 1.28 -17.52 0.01
C VAL A 93 1.27 -16.29 -0.91
N ILE A 94 2.31 -16.12 -1.73
CA ILE A 94 2.35 -15.01 -2.71
C ILE A 94 1.21 -15.12 -3.71
N ALA A 95 0.90 -16.32 -4.19
CA ALA A 95 -0.24 -16.54 -5.09
C ALA A 95 -1.58 -16.13 -4.45
N GLN A 96 -1.79 -16.45 -3.16
CA GLN A 96 -2.97 -16.03 -2.42
C GLN A 96 -3.02 -14.50 -2.22
N ILE A 97 -1.88 -13.86 -1.94
CA ILE A 97 -1.78 -12.39 -1.83
C ILE A 97 -2.13 -11.74 -3.17
N ASN A 98 -1.56 -12.20 -4.27
CA ASN A 98 -1.85 -11.70 -5.61
C ASN A 98 -3.34 -11.82 -5.97
N ALA A 99 -4.00 -12.90 -5.53
CA ALA A 99 -5.42 -13.14 -5.77
C ALA A 99 -6.34 -12.13 -5.09
N LEU A 100 -5.89 -11.39 -4.07
CA LEU A 100 -6.65 -10.29 -3.46
C LEU A 100 -6.77 -9.07 -4.37
N GLY A 101 -5.92 -8.95 -5.38
CA GLY A 101 -5.91 -7.83 -6.33
C GLY A 101 -5.30 -6.53 -5.81
N TYR A 102 -4.90 -6.45 -4.54
CA TYR A 102 -4.17 -5.31 -3.98
C TYR A 102 -2.67 -5.53 -4.12
N GLY A 103 -1.93 -4.47 -4.46
CA GLY A 103 -0.49 -4.57 -4.67
C GLY A 103 0.24 -3.25 -4.45
N LEU A 104 0.12 -2.62 -3.27
CA LEU A 104 0.85 -1.39 -2.97
C LEU A 104 2.23 -1.68 -2.42
N THR A 105 2.31 -2.30 -1.23
CA THR A 105 3.57 -2.63 -0.57
C THR A 105 3.59 -4.07 -0.08
N LEU A 106 4.74 -4.72 -0.18
CA LEU A 106 5.01 -6.05 0.36
C LEU A 106 6.33 -6.05 1.11
N GLY A 107 6.32 -6.51 2.36
CA GLY A 107 7.53 -6.76 3.15
C GLY A 107 7.86 -8.25 3.19
N ILE A 108 9.10 -8.61 2.84
CA ILE A 108 9.61 -9.98 2.92
C ILE A 108 10.75 -10.01 3.94
N GLN A 109 10.63 -10.86 4.96
CA GLN A 109 11.63 -11.03 5.98
C GLN A 109 12.21 -12.45 5.87
N THR A 110 13.45 -12.58 5.42
CA THR A 110 14.15 -13.87 5.27
C THR A 110 15.66 -13.68 5.24
N ARG A 111 16.39 -14.67 5.73
CA ARG A 111 17.86 -14.73 5.62
C ARG A 111 18.35 -15.46 4.37
N ILE A 112 17.44 -15.98 3.54
CA ILE A 112 17.75 -16.72 2.33
C ILE A 112 17.52 -15.79 1.13
N ASP A 113 18.58 -15.29 0.53
CA ASP A 113 18.52 -14.32 -0.57
C ASP A 113 17.80 -14.87 -1.81
N SER A 114 18.10 -16.09 -2.23
CA SER A 114 17.41 -16.70 -3.38
C SER A 114 15.90 -16.82 -3.18
N ARG A 115 15.44 -17.08 -1.94
CA ARG A 115 14.02 -17.08 -1.59
C ARG A 115 13.43 -15.69 -1.69
N ALA A 116 14.12 -14.68 -1.16
CA ALA A 116 13.67 -13.29 -1.26
C ALA A 116 13.46 -12.87 -2.72
N GLN A 117 14.42 -13.18 -3.58
CA GLN A 117 14.35 -12.87 -5.02
C GLN A 117 13.20 -13.61 -5.72
N ALA A 118 13.02 -14.90 -5.44
CA ALA A 118 11.94 -15.69 -6.03
C ALA A 118 10.56 -15.16 -5.64
N LEU A 119 10.35 -14.86 -4.35
CA LEU A 119 9.09 -14.32 -3.85
C LEU A 119 8.82 -12.90 -4.40
N ALA A 120 9.84 -12.06 -4.49
CA ALA A 120 9.72 -10.72 -5.07
C ALA A 120 9.36 -10.79 -6.56
N ALA A 121 9.95 -11.71 -7.32
CA ALA A 121 9.66 -11.90 -8.74
C ALA A 121 8.23 -12.43 -9.00
N ALA A 122 7.68 -13.21 -8.06
CA ALA A 122 6.33 -13.76 -8.16
C ALA A 122 5.23 -12.79 -7.68
N ALA A 123 5.57 -11.75 -6.93
CA ALA A 123 4.62 -10.83 -6.34
C ALA A 123 4.15 -9.74 -7.33
N HIS A 124 2.85 -9.54 -7.44
CA HIS A 124 2.22 -8.46 -8.20
C HIS A 124 2.04 -7.23 -7.30
N VAL A 125 3.14 -6.59 -6.95
CA VAL A 125 3.17 -5.49 -5.98
C VAL A 125 4.12 -4.41 -6.46
N GLY A 126 3.68 -3.17 -6.37
CA GLY A 126 4.45 -2.03 -6.86
C GLY A 126 5.73 -1.74 -6.05
N ASN A 127 5.72 -1.90 -4.73
CA ASN A 127 6.89 -1.66 -3.89
C ASN A 127 7.15 -2.86 -2.99
N ILE A 128 8.31 -3.51 -3.17
CA ILE A 128 8.72 -4.69 -2.40
C ILE A 128 9.93 -4.34 -1.56
N TYR A 129 9.85 -4.65 -0.26
CA TYR A 129 10.88 -4.35 0.72
C TYR A 129 11.40 -5.64 1.36
N ILE A 130 12.70 -5.91 1.23
CA ILE A 130 13.35 -7.11 1.77
C ILE A 130 14.14 -6.72 3.01
N ASN A 131 13.86 -7.38 4.13
CA ASN A 131 14.53 -7.20 5.43
C ASN A 131 14.54 -5.76 5.95
N ARG A 132 13.49 -5.00 5.65
CA ARG A 132 13.26 -3.65 6.17
C ARG A 132 11.76 -3.40 6.35
N ASN A 133 11.40 -2.29 6.97
CA ASN A 133 10.00 -1.90 7.09
C ASN A 133 9.40 -1.53 5.72
N MET A 134 8.08 -1.68 5.60
CA MET A 134 7.31 -1.45 4.37
C MET A 134 6.37 -0.24 4.46
N ILE A 135 6.58 0.67 5.42
CA ILE A 135 5.63 1.75 5.74
C ILE A 135 5.57 2.81 4.66
N GLY A 136 6.64 3.00 3.89
CA GLY A 136 6.63 4.03 2.85
C GLY A 136 7.93 4.05 2.04
N ALA A 137 7.98 4.99 1.09
CA ALA A 137 9.11 5.24 0.23
C ALA A 137 9.83 6.53 0.63
N VAL A 138 11.14 6.56 0.37
CA VAL A 138 11.94 7.80 0.50
C VAL A 138 11.70 8.66 -0.73
N VAL A 139 11.13 9.84 -0.54
CA VAL A 139 10.83 10.79 -1.62
C VAL A 139 12.09 11.14 -2.41
N GLY A 140 11.99 11.12 -3.73
CA GLY A 140 13.10 11.40 -4.64
C GLY A 140 14.07 10.25 -4.87
N VAL A 141 13.99 9.17 -4.06
CA VAL A 141 14.88 8.00 -4.18
C VAL A 141 14.11 6.75 -4.58
N GLN A 142 12.92 6.57 -4.00
CA GLN A 142 12.08 5.40 -4.24
C GLN A 142 10.74 5.82 -4.84
N PRO A 143 10.53 5.65 -6.16
CA PRO A 143 9.22 5.85 -6.77
C PRO A 143 8.17 4.98 -6.08
N PHE A 144 7.00 5.58 -5.75
CA PHE A 144 5.97 4.93 -4.96
C PHE A 144 4.66 4.82 -5.73
N GLY A 145 4.09 3.61 -5.76
CA GLY A 145 2.82 3.33 -6.40
C GLY A 145 2.58 1.83 -6.54
N GLY A 146 1.32 1.43 -6.55
CA GLY A 146 0.90 0.04 -6.57
C GLY A 146 0.45 -0.46 -7.94
N GLU A 147 -0.02 -1.70 -7.92
CA GLU A 147 -0.62 -2.41 -9.06
C GLU A 147 -2.05 -2.83 -8.72
N GLY A 148 -2.82 -3.22 -9.74
CA GLY A 148 -4.19 -3.69 -9.57
C GLY A 148 -5.09 -2.65 -8.89
N LEU A 149 -5.76 -3.03 -7.83
CA LEU A 149 -6.64 -2.15 -7.04
C LEU A 149 -5.86 -1.04 -6.29
N SER A 150 -4.53 -1.17 -6.18
CA SER A 150 -3.68 -0.21 -5.46
C SER A 150 -2.95 0.78 -6.35
N GLY A 151 -3.18 0.77 -7.66
CA GLY A 151 -2.49 1.69 -8.57
C GLY A 151 -3.04 1.71 -9.98
N THR A 152 -2.83 2.80 -10.69
CA THR A 152 -3.39 3.05 -12.03
C THR A 152 -2.33 3.40 -13.08
N GLY A 153 -1.07 3.24 -12.80
CA GLY A 153 -0.03 3.55 -13.78
C GLY A 153 1.32 3.96 -13.16
N PRO A 154 2.08 4.83 -13.80
CA PRO A 154 3.42 5.19 -13.39
C PRO A 154 3.49 5.67 -11.95
N LYS A 155 4.56 5.27 -11.26
CA LYS A 155 4.76 5.59 -9.85
C LYS A 155 5.05 7.06 -9.61
N ALA A 156 4.50 7.60 -8.53
CA ALA A 156 4.80 8.95 -8.07
C ALA A 156 6.31 9.11 -7.80
N GLY A 157 6.90 10.19 -8.31
CA GLY A 157 8.33 10.45 -8.24
C GLY A 157 9.20 9.56 -9.14
N GLY A 158 8.58 8.74 -9.99
CA GLY A 158 9.28 7.89 -10.94
C GLY A 158 9.52 8.57 -12.31
N PRO A 159 10.45 8.04 -13.12
CA PRO A 159 10.84 8.65 -14.39
C PRO A 159 9.71 8.68 -15.44
N HIS A 160 8.72 7.81 -15.29
CA HIS A 160 7.60 7.70 -16.22
C HIS A 160 6.34 8.46 -15.77
N TYR A 161 6.38 9.13 -14.63
CA TYR A 161 5.18 9.76 -14.04
C TYR A 161 4.59 10.86 -14.93
N LEU A 162 5.44 11.65 -15.60
CA LEU A 162 5.02 12.73 -16.47
C LEU A 162 4.25 12.25 -17.70
N TYR A 163 4.45 11.01 -18.16
CA TYR A 163 3.72 10.47 -19.32
C TYR A 163 2.20 10.39 -19.07
N ARG A 164 1.76 10.41 -17.82
CA ARG A 164 0.32 10.46 -17.49
C ARG A 164 -0.35 11.76 -17.94
N PHE A 165 0.41 12.81 -18.11
CA PHE A 165 -0.05 14.16 -18.46
C PHE A 165 0.24 14.51 -19.93
N CYS A 166 0.77 13.55 -20.69
CA CYS A 166 1.09 13.73 -22.10
C CYS A 166 0.02 13.07 -22.97
N ALA A 167 -0.31 13.73 -24.07
CA ALA A 167 -1.07 13.13 -25.17
C ALA A 167 -0.14 12.95 -26.37
N GLU A 168 -0.24 11.79 -27.02
CA GLU A 168 0.48 11.52 -28.24
C GLU A 168 -0.29 12.12 -29.44
N GLN A 169 0.41 12.86 -30.29
CA GLN A 169 -0.15 13.43 -31.53
C GLN A 169 0.79 13.15 -32.68
N THR A 170 0.27 12.57 -33.74
CA THR A 170 1.01 12.36 -35.00
C THR A 170 0.59 13.41 -36.04
N VAL A 171 1.56 14.12 -36.58
CA VAL A 171 1.34 15.07 -37.70
C VAL A 171 2.13 14.61 -38.91
N THR A 172 1.43 14.35 -40.00
CA THR A 172 2.05 13.96 -41.27
C THR A 172 1.76 15.03 -42.32
N VAL A 173 2.82 15.55 -42.93
CA VAL A 173 2.71 16.60 -43.96
C VAL A 173 3.16 16.02 -45.29
N ASN A 174 2.29 16.10 -46.29
CA ASN A 174 2.68 15.81 -47.69
C ASN A 174 3.34 17.04 -48.31
N THR A 175 4.66 17.07 -48.28
CA THR A 175 5.46 18.19 -48.83
C THR A 175 5.36 18.31 -50.36
N THR A 176 5.07 17.22 -51.06
CA THR A 176 4.89 17.22 -52.53
C THR A 176 3.61 17.95 -52.94
N ALA A 177 2.53 17.77 -52.18
CA ALA A 177 1.27 18.45 -52.42
C ALA A 177 1.31 19.96 -52.14
N ALA A 178 2.24 20.42 -51.32
CA ALA A 178 2.45 21.83 -50.99
C ALA A 178 3.27 22.58 -52.08
N GLY A 179 3.71 21.89 -53.17
CA GLY A 179 4.48 22.50 -54.24
C GLY A 179 5.89 22.91 -53.84
N GLY A 180 6.45 22.30 -52.80
CA GLY A 180 7.78 22.63 -52.30
C GLY A 180 8.89 22.24 -53.25
N ASN A 181 9.86 23.14 -53.47
CA ASN A 181 11.07 22.86 -54.23
C ASN A 181 11.99 21.91 -53.44
N ALA A 182 12.13 20.66 -53.91
CA ALA A 182 12.96 19.63 -53.28
C ALA A 182 14.42 20.07 -53.03
N ALA A 183 14.95 20.93 -53.88
CA ALA A 183 16.31 21.48 -53.73
C ALA A 183 16.41 22.45 -52.53
N LEU A 184 15.36 23.18 -52.23
CA LEU A 184 15.30 24.08 -51.07
C LEU A 184 15.19 23.32 -49.76
N LEU A 185 14.45 22.23 -49.73
CA LEU A 185 14.34 21.36 -48.58
C LEU A 185 15.64 20.62 -48.24
N ALA A 186 16.41 20.23 -49.28
CA ALA A 186 17.72 19.59 -49.11
C ALA A 186 18.81 20.54 -48.57
N SER A 187 18.65 21.87 -48.72
CA SER A 187 19.61 22.87 -48.24
C SER A 187 19.38 23.34 -46.82
N MET A 188 18.35 22.84 -46.12
CA MET A 188 18.02 23.20 -44.75
C MET A 188 18.58 22.22 -43.66
N HIS A 189 19.51 21.34 -44.04
CA HIS A 189 20.24 20.45 -43.15
C HIS A 189 21.68 20.84 -42.97
#